data_a9a888099478371220b1cc03614d204b
#
_entry.id   a9a888099478371220b1cc03614d204b
#
_cell.length_a   1.000
_cell.length_b   1.000
_cell.length_c   1.000
_cell.angle_alpha   90.00
_cell.angle_beta   90.00
_cell.angle_gamma   90.00
#
_symmetry.space_group_name_H-M   'P 1'
#
loop_
_entity.id
_entity.type
_entity.pdbx_description
1 polymer ?
#
loop_
_entity_poly.entity_id
_entity_poly.type
_entity_poly.pdbx_seq_one_letter_code
_entity_poly.pdbx_strand_id
1 'polypeptide(L)'
;LKVGVSILHLHVRDDNDKHSLDADKYKAAIKAITERIGNQLILQITTEAVGIYQRHQQMALVRQLKPEAVSLALRELCPDENSLAEASVFFKEIYKAGVWSQYILYSPADVLKFNQLRKQGFFGEEKPFALFVLGRYSNTLTGDPDELDSFLKCFEEGDFPWAVCCFGSTESQAAGLAWARGGHVRIGFENNRLLPDGTVAKDNAQLIKETLATQALEPISRPLATADWIRQHLITNI
;
A
#
# COMPACT_ATOMS: atom_id res chain seq x y z
N LEU A 1 -10.81 -10.79 -7.97
CA LEU A 1 -11.81 -10.16 -8.85
C LEU A 1 -13.22 -10.28 -8.29
N LYS A 2 -13.72 -11.50 -8.01
CA LYS A 2 -15.11 -11.74 -7.59
C LYS A 2 -15.54 -11.05 -6.29
N VAL A 3 -14.57 -10.63 -5.46
CA VAL A 3 -14.82 -9.93 -4.19
C VAL A 3 -14.64 -8.41 -4.27
N GLY A 4 -14.48 -7.85 -5.48
CA GLY A 4 -14.49 -6.41 -5.71
C GLY A 4 -13.18 -5.68 -5.40
N VAL A 5 -12.04 -6.38 -5.33
CA VAL A 5 -10.72 -5.71 -5.19
C VAL A 5 -10.33 -4.99 -6.46
N SER A 6 -9.58 -3.91 -6.32
CA SER A 6 -9.11 -3.07 -7.43
C SER A 6 -7.60 -3.16 -7.62
N ILE A 7 -6.86 -3.41 -6.54
CA ILE A 7 -5.40 -3.45 -6.52
C ILE A 7 -4.97 -4.79 -5.95
N LEU A 8 -4.00 -5.42 -6.59
CA LEU A 8 -3.30 -6.60 -6.07
C LEU A 8 -1.88 -6.18 -5.67
N HIS A 9 -1.61 -6.19 -4.36
CA HIS A 9 -0.27 -5.99 -3.81
C HIS A 9 0.53 -7.28 -3.91
N LEU A 10 1.68 -7.22 -4.56
CA LEU A 10 2.44 -8.39 -5.01
C LEU A 10 3.84 -8.42 -4.39
N HIS A 11 4.17 -9.54 -3.75
CA HIS A 11 5.53 -9.92 -3.40
C HIS A 11 5.97 -11.11 -4.25
N VAL A 12 7.24 -11.17 -4.58
CA VAL A 12 7.87 -12.35 -5.17
C VAL A 12 8.88 -12.96 -4.19
N ARG A 13 9.17 -14.24 -4.37
CA ARG A 13 10.10 -14.99 -3.54
C ARG A 13 11.21 -15.58 -4.38
N ASP A 14 12.38 -15.76 -3.75
CA ASP A 14 13.48 -16.51 -4.35
C ASP A 14 13.21 -18.03 -4.31
N ASP A 15 14.15 -18.81 -4.79
CA ASP A 15 14.03 -20.28 -4.86
C ASP A 15 14.10 -20.97 -3.48
N ASN A 16 14.35 -20.20 -2.42
CA ASN A 16 14.32 -20.62 -1.01
C ASN A 16 13.11 -20.04 -0.25
N ASP A 17 12.08 -19.60 -0.97
CA ASP A 17 10.86 -18.99 -0.42
C ASP A 17 11.09 -17.68 0.37
N LYS A 18 12.26 -17.03 0.21
CA LYS A 18 12.55 -15.75 0.85
C LYS A 18 12.09 -14.59 -0.02
N HIS A 19 11.71 -13.49 0.63
CA HIS A 19 11.36 -12.24 -0.06
C HIS A 19 12.48 -11.83 -1.03
N SER A 20 12.09 -11.38 -2.24
CA SER A 20 13.02 -11.04 -3.30
C SER A 20 12.64 -9.73 -3.99
N LEU A 21 13.65 -8.93 -4.34
CA LEU A 21 13.53 -7.76 -5.23
C LEU A 21 14.04 -8.06 -6.66
N ASP A 22 13.97 -9.31 -7.08
CA ASP A 22 14.38 -9.73 -8.44
C ASP A 22 13.36 -9.26 -9.47
N ALA A 23 13.81 -8.39 -10.39
CA ALA A 23 12.96 -7.81 -11.43
C ALA A 23 12.40 -8.86 -12.41
N ASP A 24 13.14 -9.93 -12.70
CA ASP A 24 12.68 -10.95 -13.66
C ASP A 24 11.62 -11.85 -13.03
N LYS A 25 11.70 -12.12 -11.72
CA LYS A 25 10.64 -12.79 -10.96
C LYS A 25 9.37 -11.93 -10.95
N TYR A 26 9.48 -10.61 -10.75
CA TYR A 26 8.34 -9.69 -10.86
C TYR A 26 7.73 -9.68 -12.27
N LYS A 27 8.55 -9.60 -13.33
CA LYS A 27 8.07 -9.66 -14.71
C LYS A 27 7.31 -10.94 -14.99
N ALA A 28 7.85 -12.08 -14.55
CA ALA A 28 7.22 -13.39 -14.72
C ALA A 28 5.87 -13.48 -13.99
N ALA A 29 5.81 -12.99 -12.73
CA ALA A 29 4.58 -13.00 -11.94
C ALA A 29 3.52 -12.06 -12.55
N ILE A 30 3.90 -10.81 -12.91
CA ILE A 30 3.01 -9.84 -13.56
C ILE A 30 2.46 -10.42 -14.86
N LYS A 31 3.32 -11.01 -15.71
CA LYS A 31 2.91 -11.65 -16.96
C LYS A 31 1.88 -12.75 -16.72
N ALA A 32 2.16 -13.68 -15.80
CA ALA A 32 1.27 -14.80 -15.50
C ALA A 32 -0.09 -14.35 -14.95
N ILE A 33 -0.12 -13.27 -14.15
CA ILE A 33 -1.36 -12.69 -13.64
C ILE A 33 -2.13 -12.01 -14.79
N THR A 34 -1.46 -11.17 -15.58
CA THR A 34 -2.08 -10.44 -16.70
C THR A 34 -2.67 -11.38 -17.76
N GLU A 35 -1.98 -12.49 -18.06
CA GLU A 35 -2.51 -13.52 -18.99
C GLU A 35 -3.83 -14.14 -18.50
N ARG A 36 -4.07 -14.19 -17.19
CA ARG A 36 -5.29 -14.77 -16.60
C ARG A 36 -6.44 -13.78 -16.44
N ILE A 37 -6.13 -12.54 -16.11
CA ILE A 37 -7.15 -11.55 -15.72
C ILE A 37 -7.15 -10.28 -16.57
N GLY A 38 -6.24 -10.14 -17.53
CA GLY A 38 -6.07 -8.90 -18.29
C GLY A 38 -5.75 -7.72 -17.35
N ASN A 39 -6.31 -6.58 -17.66
CA ASN A 39 -6.12 -5.32 -16.91
C ASN A 39 -7.18 -5.08 -15.82
N GLN A 40 -7.86 -6.12 -15.36
CA GLN A 40 -8.98 -5.97 -14.40
C GLN A 40 -8.52 -5.56 -12.98
N LEU A 41 -7.23 -5.68 -12.65
CA LEU A 41 -6.63 -5.18 -11.42
C LEU A 41 -5.42 -4.32 -11.75
N ILE A 42 -5.13 -3.37 -10.85
CA ILE A 42 -3.83 -2.71 -10.79
C ILE A 42 -2.86 -3.65 -10.08
N LEU A 43 -1.72 -3.92 -10.69
CA LEU A 43 -0.67 -4.74 -10.09
C LEU A 43 0.35 -3.83 -9.42
N GLN A 44 0.35 -3.83 -8.08
CA GLN A 44 1.27 -3.03 -7.28
C GLN A 44 2.39 -3.92 -6.74
N ILE A 45 3.63 -3.66 -7.13
CA ILE A 45 4.79 -4.34 -6.55
C ILE A 45 5.19 -3.74 -5.20
N THR A 46 5.95 -4.49 -4.40
CA THR A 46 6.62 -3.95 -3.21
C THR A 46 8.10 -3.73 -3.45
N THR A 47 8.67 -2.78 -2.71
CA THR A 47 10.12 -2.60 -2.56
C THR A 47 10.59 -2.85 -1.13
N GLU A 48 9.78 -3.51 -0.28
CA GLU A 48 10.09 -3.73 1.13
C GLU A 48 11.52 -4.25 1.31
N ALA A 49 12.30 -3.60 2.17
CA ALA A 49 13.72 -3.94 2.37
C ALA A 49 13.94 -5.19 3.21
N VAL A 50 13.00 -5.54 4.10
CA VAL A 50 13.06 -6.64 5.09
C VAL A 50 14.40 -6.74 5.84
N GLY A 51 15.11 -5.60 5.98
CA GLY A 51 16.41 -5.54 6.65
C GLY A 51 17.60 -6.08 5.84
N ILE A 52 17.40 -6.53 4.59
CA ILE A 52 18.46 -7.10 3.74
C ILE A 52 18.74 -6.27 2.48
N TYR A 53 17.74 -5.54 1.96
CA TYR A 53 17.92 -4.71 0.79
C TYR A 53 18.24 -3.26 1.16
N GLN A 54 19.14 -2.67 0.40
CA GLN A 54 19.49 -1.26 0.56
C GLN A 54 18.61 -0.38 -0.34
N ARG A 55 18.44 0.91 0.02
CA ARG A 55 17.62 1.86 -0.72
C ARG A 55 17.96 1.96 -2.22
N HIS A 56 19.25 1.87 -2.59
CA HIS A 56 19.64 1.88 -4.01
C HIS A 56 19.13 0.67 -4.79
N GLN A 57 19.03 -0.51 -4.15
CA GLN A 57 18.46 -1.72 -4.77
C GLN A 57 16.94 -1.59 -4.93
N GLN A 58 16.24 -1.03 -3.94
CA GLN A 58 14.82 -0.72 -4.02
C GLN A 58 14.52 0.23 -5.19
N MET A 59 15.28 1.32 -5.32
CA MET A 59 15.15 2.28 -6.42
C MET A 59 15.49 1.64 -7.77
N ALA A 60 16.53 0.82 -7.84
CA ALA A 60 16.95 0.12 -9.06
C ALA A 60 15.87 -0.81 -9.60
N LEU A 61 15.19 -1.57 -8.71
CA LEU A 61 14.06 -2.42 -9.10
C LEU A 61 12.97 -1.61 -9.82
N VAL A 62 12.54 -0.49 -9.23
CA VAL A 62 11.46 0.33 -9.82
C VAL A 62 11.88 0.93 -11.17
N ARG A 63 13.12 1.44 -11.27
CA ARG A 63 13.68 1.97 -12.52
C ARG A 63 13.74 0.91 -13.64
N GLN A 64 14.14 -0.31 -13.29
CA GLN A 64 14.27 -1.42 -14.24
C GLN A 64 12.89 -1.95 -14.68
N LEU A 65 11.94 -2.07 -13.73
CA LEU A 65 10.66 -2.70 -13.99
C LEU A 65 9.63 -1.73 -14.55
N LYS A 66 9.64 -0.47 -14.10
CA LYS A 66 8.64 0.57 -14.40
C LYS A 66 7.22 0.02 -14.24
N PRO A 67 6.86 -0.46 -13.04
CA PRO A 67 5.57 -1.09 -12.80
C PRO A 67 4.43 -0.07 -12.92
N GLU A 68 3.19 -0.54 -13.15
CA GLU A 68 2.02 0.33 -13.09
C GLU A 68 1.88 1.00 -11.72
N ALA A 69 2.11 0.24 -10.64
CA ALA A 69 2.05 0.75 -9.28
C ALA A 69 3.13 0.13 -8.38
N VAL A 70 3.54 0.88 -7.35
CA VAL A 70 4.55 0.45 -6.37
C VAL A 70 4.22 0.96 -4.97
N SER A 71 4.52 0.17 -3.94
CA SER A 71 4.54 0.64 -2.55
C SER A 71 5.97 0.93 -2.09
N LEU A 72 6.15 2.06 -1.42
CA LEU A 72 7.46 2.64 -1.07
C LEU A 72 7.46 3.07 0.40
N ALA A 73 8.25 2.43 1.25
CA ALA A 73 8.38 2.82 2.64
C ALA A 73 9.20 4.11 2.77
N LEU A 74 8.56 5.20 3.22
CA LEU A 74 9.22 6.51 3.31
C LEU A 74 10.49 6.45 4.17
N ARG A 75 10.43 5.76 5.32
CA ARG A 75 11.58 5.62 6.23
C ARG A 75 12.74 4.81 5.65
N GLU A 76 12.47 3.89 4.71
CA GLU A 76 13.52 3.09 4.08
C GLU A 76 14.24 3.86 2.98
N LEU A 77 13.49 4.67 2.21
CA LEU A 77 14.06 5.47 1.12
C LEU A 77 14.59 6.82 1.59
N CYS A 78 14.07 7.34 2.71
CA CYS A 78 14.45 8.62 3.31
C CYS A 78 14.84 8.44 4.79
N PRO A 79 15.85 7.59 5.12
CA PRO A 79 16.23 7.32 6.51
C PRO A 79 16.79 8.54 7.24
N ASP A 80 17.44 9.44 6.53
CA ASP A 80 18.11 10.64 7.05
C ASP A 80 18.06 11.81 6.06
N GLU A 81 18.56 12.97 6.46
CA GLU A 81 18.61 14.19 5.65
C GLU A 81 19.49 14.03 4.40
N ASN A 82 20.59 13.26 4.47
CA ASN A 82 21.50 13.06 3.35
C ASN A 82 20.85 12.27 2.21
N SER A 83 19.87 11.45 2.53
CA SER A 83 19.15 10.62 1.58
C SER A 83 18.09 11.39 0.78
N LEU A 84 17.64 12.55 1.26
CA LEU A 84 16.49 13.28 0.72
C LEU A 84 16.69 13.73 -0.72
N ALA A 85 17.87 14.28 -1.05
CA ALA A 85 18.12 14.80 -2.40
C ALA A 85 17.97 13.71 -3.48
N GLU A 86 18.59 12.55 -3.28
CA GLU A 86 18.51 11.43 -4.20
C GLU A 86 17.10 10.83 -4.24
N ALA A 87 16.43 10.71 -3.08
CA ALA A 87 15.07 10.22 -3.01
C ALA A 87 14.09 11.12 -3.77
N SER A 88 14.20 12.44 -3.66
CA SER A 88 13.36 13.36 -4.40
C SER A 88 13.55 13.24 -5.92
N VAL A 89 14.80 13.09 -6.37
CA VAL A 89 15.09 12.84 -7.79
C VAL A 89 14.41 11.54 -8.25
N PHE A 90 14.54 10.47 -7.47
CA PHE A 90 13.92 9.19 -7.76
C PHE A 90 12.39 9.27 -7.83
N PHE A 91 11.73 9.87 -6.84
CA PHE A 91 10.26 9.97 -6.85
C PHE A 91 9.73 10.76 -8.04
N LYS A 92 10.38 11.89 -8.37
CA LYS A 92 10.03 12.69 -9.55
C LYS A 92 10.28 11.96 -10.87
N GLU A 93 11.34 11.15 -10.93
CA GLU A 93 11.66 10.30 -12.08
C GLU A 93 10.58 9.25 -12.32
N ILE A 94 10.22 8.48 -11.29
CA ILE A 94 9.21 7.41 -11.43
C ILE A 94 7.81 7.97 -11.68
N TYR A 95 7.46 9.10 -11.06
CA TYR A 95 6.21 9.80 -11.35
C TYR A 95 6.12 10.19 -12.83
N LYS A 96 7.17 10.82 -13.38
CA LYS A 96 7.25 11.15 -14.82
C LYS A 96 7.23 9.93 -15.73
N ALA A 97 7.67 8.78 -15.24
CA ALA A 97 7.63 7.51 -15.98
C ALA A 97 6.28 6.79 -15.92
N GLY A 98 5.28 7.37 -15.25
CA GLY A 98 3.96 6.78 -15.16
C GLY A 98 3.76 5.76 -14.05
N VAL A 99 4.66 5.71 -13.08
CA VAL A 99 4.55 4.78 -11.94
C VAL A 99 3.72 5.42 -10.84
N TRP A 100 2.58 4.82 -10.50
CA TRP A 100 1.77 5.26 -9.39
C TRP A 100 2.32 4.76 -8.06
N SER A 101 2.66 5.69 -7.17
CA SER A 101 3.34 5.41 -5.90
C SER A 101 2.39 5.46 -4.71
N GLN A 102 2.49 4.45 -3.84
CA GLN A 102 1.86 4.45 -2.52
C GLN A 102 2.94 4.53 -1.44
N TYR A 103 2.89 5.58 -0.62
CA TYR A 103 3.89 5.86 0.41
C TYR A 103 3.49 5.24 1.74
N ILE A 104 4.30 4.29 2.24
CA ILE A 104 4.05 3.58 3.49
C ILE A 104 4.56 4.42 4.66
N LEU A 105 3.67 4.66 5.63
CA LEU A 105 3.89 5.44 6.85
C LEU A 105 3.55 4.57 8.06
N TYR A 106 4.51 4.37 8.95
CA TYR A 106 4.39 3.46 10.09
C TYR A 106 4.13 4.15 11.43
N SER A 107 4.10 5.48 11.44
CA SER A 107 3.89 6.26 12.64
C SER A 107 3.34 7.67 12.34
N PRO A 108 2.72 8.35 13.31
CA PRO A 108 2.36 9.75 13.18
C PRO A 108 3.55 10.65 12.80
N ALA A 109 4.77 10.33 13.27
CA ALA A 109 5.98 11.06 12.90
C ALA A 109 6.31 10.92 11.40
N ASP A 110 6.09 9.73 10.82
CA ASP A 110 6.23 9.54 9.37
C ASP A 110 5.20 10.39 8.60
N VAL A 111 3.98 10.54 9.13
CA VAL A 111 2.93 11.39 8.53
C VAL A 111 3.36 12.86 8.52
N LEU A 112 3.88 13.36 9.63
CA LEU A 112 4.39 14.75 9.71
C LEU A 112 5.53 14.97 8.71
N LYS A 113 6.48 14.04 8.62
CA LYS A 113 7.57 14.09 7.64
C LYS A 113 7.04 14.06 6.21
N PHE A 114 6.10 13.17 5.92
CA PHE A 114 5.44 13.07 4.62
C PHE A 114 4.78 14.38 4.20
N ASN A 115 4.00 15.01 5.09
CA ASN A 115 3.35 16.30 4.83
C ASN A 115 4.36 17.41 4.56
N GLN A 116 5.44 17.46 5.34
CA GLN A 116 6.53 18.44 5.14
C GLN A 116 7.15 18.28 3.75
N LEU A 117 7.52 17.05 3.37
CA LEU A 117 8.13 16.75 2.08
C LEU A 117 7.16 17.02 0.91
N ARG A 118 5.89 16.68 1.06
CA ARG A 118 4.86 16.93 0.05
C ARG A 118 4.73 18.43 -0.25
N LYS A 119 4.67 19.28 0.79
CA LYS A 119 4.61 20.75 0.64
C LYS A 119 5.80 21.33 -0.12
N GLN A 120 6.93 20.63 -0.12
CA GLN A 120 8.14 21.02 -0.85
C GLN A 120 8.17 20.49 -2.30
N GLY A 121 7.10 19.84 -2.76
CA GLY A 121 7.06 19.19 -4.08
C GLY A 121 8.04 18.03 -4.23
N PHE A 122 8.33 17.36 -3.13
CA PHE A 122 9.35 16.31 -3.02
C PHE A 122 9.03 15.09 -3.89
N PHE A 123 7.76 14.70 -3.97
CA PHE A 123 7.31 13.50 -4.68
C PHE A 123 7.07 13.74 -6.19
N GLY A 124 6.94 15.00 -6.61
CA GLY A 124 6.61 15.34 -7.99
C GLY A 124 5.12 15.28 -8.33
N GLU A 125 4.31 14.66 -7.49
CA GLU A 125 2.85 14.55 -7.59
C GLU A 125 2.16 15.42 -6.55
N GLU A 126 0.98 15.94 -6.88
CA GLU A 126 0.20 16.80 -5.99
C GLU A 126 -0.58 15.98 -4.94
N LYS A 127 -1.05 14.81 -5.34
CA LYS A 127 -1.95 13.96 -4.55
C LYS A 127 -1.33 12.57 -4.31
N PRO A 128 -0.22 12.47 -3.56
CA PRO A 128 0.43 11.20 -3.30
C PRO A 128 -0.43 10.29 -2.43
N PHE A 129 -0.48 9.00 -2.77
CA PHE A 129 -1.27 8.00 -2.06
C PHE A 129 -0.54 7.51 -0.80
N ALA A 130 -1.10 7.77 0.39
CA ALA A 130 -0.53 7.33 1.66
C ALA A 130 -1.08 5.97 2.11
N LEU A 131 -0.24 5.14 2.74
CA LEU A 131 -0.63 3.91 3.43
C LEU A 131 -0.21 3.98 4.90
N PHE A 132 -1.15 4.02 5.81
CA PHE A 132 -0.90 3.92 7.24
C PHE A 132 -0.84 2.45 7.64
N VAL A 133 0.25 2.04 8.30
CA VAL A 133 0.46 0.66 8.71
C VAL A 133 0.46 0.56 10.23
N LEU A 134 -0.54 -0.16 10.76
CA LEU A 134 -0.73 -0.39 12.17
C LEU A 134 -0.15 -1.76 12.58
N GLY A 135 0.60 -1.80 13.67
CA GLY A 135 1.07 -3.03 14.30
C GLY A 135 2.28 -3.71 13.69
N ARG A 136 2.86 -3.24 12.56
CA ARG A 136 4.01 -3.89 11.90
C ARG A 136 5.23 -4.02 12.80
N TYR A 137 5.44 -3.03 13.66
CA TYR A 137 6.56 -2.96 14.60
C TYR A 137 6.14 -3.13 16.05
N SER A 138 4.90 -3.55 16.32
CA SER A 138 4.48 -3.94 17.68
C SER A 138 5.12 -5.29 18.07
N ASN A 139 5.33 -5.50 19.36
CA ASN A 139 5.93 -6.75 19.87
C ASN A 139 5.09 -8.00 19.55
N THR A 140 3.78 -7.83 19.33
CA THR A 140 2.82 -8.89 19.08
C THR A 140 2.44 -9.02 17.60
N LEU A 141 2.99 -8.17 16.71
CA LEU A 141 2.55 -8.03 15.33
C LEU A 141 1.00 -7.85 15.23
N THR A 142 0.45 -7.07 16.16
CA THR A 142 -0.98 -6.74 16.19
C THR A 142 -1.13 -5.24 16.31
N GLY A 143 -1.90 -4.63 15.40
CA GLY A 143 -2.20 -3.21 15.40
C GLY A 143 -3.36 -2.90 16.33
N ASP A 144 -3.33 -1.73 16.93
CA ASP A 144 -4.48 -1.15 17.60
C ASP A 144 -5.25 -0.26 16.60
N PRO A 145 -6.51 -0.59 16.26
CA PRO A 145 -7.31 0.21 15.33
C PRO A 145 -7.46 1.67 15.77
N ASP A 146 -7.45 1.96 17.07
CA ASP A 146 -7.58 3.33 17.61
C ASP A 146 -6.34 4.19 17.33
N GLU A 147 -5.18 3.58 17.02
CA GLU A 147 -4.00 4.31 16.55
C GLU A 147 -4.26 5.10 15.27
N LEU A 148 -5.23 4.69 14.45
CA LEU A 148 -5.61 5.39 13.22
C LEU A 148 -5.93 6.87 13.47
N ASP A 149 -6.57 7.18 14.59
CA ASP A 149 -6.88 8.57 14.94
C ASP A 149 -5.63 9.43 15.12
N SER A 150 -4.54 8.83 15.61
CA SER A 150 -3.26 9.52 15.78
C SER A 150 -2.59 9.83 14.43
N PHE A 151 -2.71 8.91 13.46
CA PHE A 151 -2.25 9.16 12.09
C PHE A 151 -3.08 10.25 11.42
N LEU A 152 -4.42 10.17 11.51
CA LEU A 152 -5.33 11.12 10.89
C LEU A 152 -5.22 12.53 11.48
N LYS A 153 -4.94 12.67 12.79
CA LYS A 153 -4.67 13.98 13.41
C LYS A 153 -3.41 14.65 12.86
N CYS A 154 -2.44 13.86 12.42
CA CYS A 154 -1.21 14.36 11.80
C CYS A 154 -1.34 14.51 10.28
N PHE A 155 -2.29 13.80 9.66
CA PHE A 155 -2.53 13.82 8.23
C PHE A 155 -3.35 15.08 7.90
N GLU A 156 -2.77 15.98 7.13
CA GLU A 156 -3.48 17.21 6.75
C GLU A 156 -4.65 16.86 5.85
N GLU A 157 -5.80 17.45 6.13
CA GLU A 157 -6.96 17.35 5.26
C GLU A 157 -6.59 17.85 3.86
N GLY A 158 -6.85 17.02 2.89
CA GLY A 158 -6.57 17.28 1.49
C GLY A 158 -7.23 16.22 0.63
N ASP A 159 -7.43 16.51 -0.64
CA ASP A 159 -8.07 15.60 -1.61
C ASP A 159 -7.14 14.48 -2.08
N PHE A 160 -6.24 13.99 -1.26
CA PHE A 160 -5.37 12.90 -1.68
C PHE A 160 -5.72 11.59 -0.98
N PRO A 161 -5.60 10.46 -1.68
CA PRO A 161 -6.06 9.17 -1.19
C PRO A 161 -5.16 8.65 -0.07
N TRP A 162 -5.78 7.97 0.90
CA TRP A 162 -5.08 7.24 1.93
C TRP A 162 -5.72 5.87 2.18
N ALA A 163 -4.94 4.94 2.66
CA ALA A 163 -5.37 3.60 3.01
C ALA A 163 -4.82 3.18 4.37
N VAL A 164 -5.42 2.15 4.95
CA VAL A 164 -4.93 1.47 6.15
C VAL A 164 -4.56 0.03 5.83
N CYS A 165 -3.50 -0.43 6.46
CA CYS A 165 -3.11 -1.82 6.59
C CYS A 165 -2.92 -2.08 8.10
N CYS A 166 -3.54 -3.12 8.64
CA CYS A 166 -3.45 -3.45 10.06
C CYS A 166 -3.01 -4.91 10.24
N PHE A 167 -1.97 -5.13 11.04
CA PHE A 167 -1.49 -6.46 11.36
C PHE A 167 -2.32 -7.11 12.46
N GLY A 168 -2.49 -8.43 12.39
CA GLY A 168 -3.17 -9.23 13.40
C GLY A 168 -4.69 -9.26 13.29
N SER A 169 -5.35 -9.83 14.29
CA SER A 169 -6.80 -10.10 14.31
C SER A 169 -7.70 -8.87 14.28
N THR A 170 -7.14 -7.70 14.48
CA THR A 170 -7.83 -6.40 14.45
C THR A 170 -7.95 -5.79 13.04
N GLU A 171 -7.44 -6.47 12.00
CA GLU A 171 -7.45 -5.97 10.62
C GLU A 171 -8.87 -5.56 10.15
N SER A 172 -9.88 -6.40 10.39
CA SER A 172 -11.26 -6.10 9.97
C SER A 172 -11.83 -4.88 10.69
N GLN A 173 -11.52 -4.71 11.98
CA GLN A 173 -11.94 -3.54 12.74
C GLN A 173 -11.27 -2.26 12.22
N ALA A 174 -9.95 -2.30 11.98
CA ALA A 174 -9.22 -1.17 11.40
C ALA A 174 -9.75 -0.81 10.00
N ALA A 175 -10.09 -1.82 9.19
CA ALA A 175 -10.72 -1.63 7.90
C ALA A 175 -12.05 -0.88 8.00
N GLY A 176 -12.90 -1.24 8.99
CA GLY A 176 -14.15 -0.54 9.28
C GLY A 176 -13.96 0.92 9.63
N LEU A 177 -13.03 1.19 10.53
CA LEU A 177 -12.72 2.56 10.92
C LEU A 177 -12.18 3.39 9.74
N ALA A 178 -11.32 2.82 8.90
CA ALA A 178 -10.83 3.49 7.71
C ALA A 178 -11.96 3.78 6.71
N TRP A 179 -12.84 2.79 6.48
CA TRP A 179 -14.01 2.94 5.61
C TRP A 179 -14.92 4.07 6.06
N ALA A 180 -15.28 4.11 7.34
CA ALA A 180 -16.13 5.13 7.94
C ALA A 180 -15.54 6.55 7.82
N ARG A 181 -14.21 6.67 7.75
CA ARG A 181 -13.48 7.94 7.64
C ARG A 181 -13.06 8.31 6.21
N GLY A 182 -13.58 7.62 5.19
CA GLY A 182 -13.29 7.92 3.80
C GLY A 182 -12.00 7.32 3.26
N GLY A 183 -11.26 6.53 4.04
CA GLY A 183 -10.04 5.84 3.62
C GLY A 183 -10.29 4.58 2.81
N HIS A 184 -9.22 4.05 2.24
CA HIS A 184 -9.16 2.75 1.59
C HIS A 184 -8.52 1.72 2.53
N VAL A 185 -8.53 0.45 2.14
CA VAL A 185 -8.00 -0.64 2.97
C VAL A 185 -7.12 -1.60 2.16
N ARG A 186 -6.07 -2.09 2.79
CA ARG A 186 -5.24 -3.19 2.29
C ARG A 186 -5.40 -4.38 3.22
N ILE A 187 -6.03 -5.45 2.74
CA ILE A 187 -6.38 -6.66 3.49
C ILE A 187 -5.69 -7.85 2.86
N GLY A 188 -5.15 -8.74 3.67
CA GLY A 188 -4.59 -9.98 3.14
C GLY A 188 -3.65 -10.71 4.08
N PHE A 189 -3.25 -11.91 3.66
CA PHE A 189 -2.44 -12.85 4.42
C PHE A 189 -1.03 -12.36 4.79
N GLU A 190 -0.58 -11.27 4.20
CA GLU A 190 0.61 -10.57 4.66
C GLU A 190 0.43 -9.99 6.07
N ASN A 191 -0.79 -9.51 6.37
CA ASN A 191 -1.10 -8.79 7.60
C ASN A 191 -1.79 -9.69 8.63
N ASN A 192 -2.75 -10.49 8.17
CA ASN A 192 -3.64 -11.27 9.02
C ASN A 192 -4.18 -12.50 8.27
N ARG A 193 -4.43 -13.58 8.98
CA ARG A 193 -5.05 -14.80 8.47
C ARG A 193 -6.38 -15.14 9.13
N LEU A 194 -6.81 -14.34 10.11
CA LEU A 194 -8.00 -14.60 10.90
C LEU A 194 -9.22 -13.84 10.35
N LEU A 195 -10.33 -14.51 10.27
CA LEU A 195 -11.64 -13.91 10.04
C LEU A 195 -12.09 -13.09 11.27
N PRO A 196 -13.12 -12.24 11.14
CA PRO A 196 -13.65 -11.47 12.27
C PRO A 196 -14.11 -12.33 13.46
N ASP A 197 -14.49 -13.58 13.24
CA ASP A 197 -14.88 -14.55 14.28
C ASP A 197 -13.69 -15.29 14.93
N GLY A 198 -12.45 -14.98 14.50
CA GLY A 198 -11.22 -15.60 14.98
C GLY A 198 -10.83 -16.89 14.29
N THR A 199 -11.62 -17.42 13.37
CA THR A 199 -11.27 -18.61 12.58
C THR A 199 -10.28 -18.26 11.47
N VAL A 200 -9.53 -19.27 10.99
CA VAL A 200 -8.54 -19.07 9.92
C VAL A 200 -9.24 -19.00 8.57
N ALA A 201 -9.01 -17.92 7.83
CA ALA A 201 -9.50 -17.79 6.47
C ALA A 201 -8.81 -18.81 5.54
N LYS A 202 -9.57 -19.39 4.61
CA LYS A 202 -9.05 -20.34 3.63
C LYS A 202 -8.20 -19.68 2.54
N ASP A 203 -8.51 -18.41 2.23
CA ASP A 203 -7.83 -17.60 1.22
C ASP A 203 -8.10 -16.10 1.43
N ASN A 204 -7.35 -15.24 0.73
CA ASN A 204 -7.54 -13.80 0.76
C ASN A 204 -8.95 -13.37 0.31
N ALA A 205 -9.58 -14.11 -0.58
CA ALA A 205 -10.91 -13.73 -1.07
C ALA A 205 -11.98 -13.92 0.02
N GLN A 206 -11.86 -14.96 0.85
CA GLN A 206 -12.73 -15.13 2.00
C GLN A 206 -12.51 -14.02 3.02
N LEU A 207 -11.26 -13.72 3.36
CA LEU A 207 -10.91 -12.65 4.32
C LEU A 207 -11.52 -11.31 3.91
N ILE A 208 -11.36 -10.93 2.64
CA ILE A 208 -11.90 -9.69 2.09
C ILE A 208 -13.44 -9.71 2.11
N LYS A 209 -14.06 -10.82 1.69
CA LYS A 209 -15.52 -10.95 1.66
C LYS A 209 -16.13 -10.77 3.05
N GLU A 210 -15.58 -11.44 4.06
CA GLU A 210 -16.08 -11.33 5.44
C GLU A 210 -15.85 -9.94 6.02
N THR A 211 -14.70 -9.31 5.73
CA THR A 211 -14.45 -7.92 6.12
C THR A 211 -15.45 -6.96 5.47
N LEU A 212 -15.75 -7.11 4.17
CA LEU A 212 -16.75 -6.29 3.48
C LEU A 212 -18.16 -6.52 4.02
N ALA A 213 -18.49 -7.74 4.42
CA ALA A 213 -19.79 -8.05 5.02
C ALA A 213 -20.01 -7.32 6.36
N THR A 214 -18.96 -7.19 7.18
CA THR A 214 -19.05 -6.40 8.41
C THR A 214 -19.23 -4.90 8.13
N GLN A 215 -18.65 -4.37 7.05
CA GLN A 215 -18.80 -2.97 6.65
C GLN A 215 -20.19 -2.66 6.09
N ALA A 216 -20.86 -3.62 5.46
CA ALA A 216 -22.20 -3.43 4.93
C ALA A 216 -23.28 -3.14 6.02
N LEU A 217 -22.93 -3.35 7.28
CA LEU A 217 -23.78 -3.01 8.42
C LEU A 217 -23.67 -1.54 8.86
N GLU A 218 -22.67 -0.81 8.34
CA GLU A 218 -22.46 0.59 8.63
C GLU A 218 -23.30 1.49 7.70
N PRO A 219 -23.75 2.66 8.16
CA PRO A 219 -24.64 3.54 7.39
C PRO A 219 -23.96 4.21 6.18
N ILE A 220 -22.65 4.12 6.06
CA ILE A 220 -21.88 4.76 4.98
C ILE A 220 -21.67 3.76 3.84
N SER A 221 -22.53 3.83 2.83
CA SER A 221 -22.39 3.06 1.60
C SER A 221 -21.54 3.84 0.58
N ARG A 222 -20.28 3.44 0.36
CA ARG A 222 -19.46 3.89 -0.75
C ARG A 222 -19.30 2.72 -1.73
N PRO A 223 -19.43 2.95 -3.05
CA PRO A 223 -19.11 1.91 -4.03
C PRO A 223 -17.61 1.57 -3.97
N LEU A 224 -17.28 0.30 -4.19
CA LEU A 224 -15.89 -0.11 -4.37
C LEU A 224 -15.36 0.52 -5.67
N ALA A 225 -14.17 1.15 -5.58
CA ALA A 225 -13.49 1.66 -6.76
C ALA A 225 -13.06 0.50 -7.66
N THR A 226 -13.22 0.64 -8.96
CA THR A 226 -12.67 -0.30 -9.93
C THR A 226 -11.24 0.10 -10.32
N ALA A 227 -10.46 -0.84 -10.87
CA ALA A 227 -9.13 -0.53 -11.39
C ALA A 227 -9.19 0.56 -12.47
N ASP A 228 -10.19 0.53 -13.35
CA ASP A 228 -10.37 1.54 -14.40
C ASP A 228 -10.69 2.91 -13.82
N TRP A 229 -11.55 2.97 -12.79
CA TRP A 229 -11.83 4.23 -12.11
C TRP A 229 -10.56 4.82 -11.48
N ILE A 230 -9.74 3.99 -10.82
CA ILE A 230 -8.48 4.42 -10.21
C ILE A 230 -7.52 4.93 -11.28
N ARG A 231 -7.38 4.22 -12.42
CA ARG A 231 -6.55 4.66 -13.54
C ARG A 231 -6.99 6.03 -14.05
N GLN A 232 -8.30 6.24 -14.22
CA GLN A 232 -8.85 7.48 -14.76
C GLN A 232 -8.76 8.67 -13.79
N HIS A 233 -8.80 8.46 -12.48
CA HIS A 233 -8.94 9.55 -11.51
C HIS A 233 -7.72 9.74 -10.60
N LEU A 234 -6.90 8.72 -10.40
CA LEU A 234 -5.75 8.78 -9.50
C LEU A 234 -4.40 8.61 -10.21
N ILE A 235 -4.37 7.92 -11.35
CA ILE A 235 -3.12 7.66 -12.10
C ILE A 235 -2.95 8.60 -13.31
N THR A 236 -3.99 9.24 -13.80
CA THR A 236 -4.07 9.94 -15.10
C THR A 236 -3.47 11.34 -15.15
N ASN A 237 -2.59 11.73 -14.28
CA ASN A 237 -1.85 12.99 -14.45
C ASN A 237 -0.46 12.78 -15.06
N ILE A 238 -0.36 11.83 -15.99
CA ILE A 238 0.89 11.53 -16.69
C ILE A 238 0.69 11.69 -18.20
#